data_232b4ba5ed27a32483bac28ee957cd9d
#
_entry.id   232b4ba5ed27a32483bac28ee957cd9d
#
_cell.length_a   1.000
_cell.length_b   1.000
_cell.length_c   1.000
_cell.angle_alpha   90.00
_cell.angle_beta   90.00
_cell.angle_gamma   90.00
#
_symmetry.space_group_name_H-M   'P 1'
#
loop_
_entity.id
_entity.type
_entity.pdbx_description
1 polymer ?
#
loop_
_entity_poly.entity_id
_entity_poly.type
_entity_poly.pdbx_seq_one_letter_code
_entity_poly.pdbx_strand_id
1 'polypeptide(L)'
;GLKYNDEIEAIVCIALCPEVPFTVREMDYMSQAANQDGQRGEIVTAYTVWSRKRGAGKEIIKKLGEWAKENNFKRLVTLSPLTPMATHFHIRNGAKQIHINEETQNFEYKIV
;
A
#
# COMPACT_ATOMS: atom_id res chain seq x y z
N GLY A 1 10.37 4.53 -4.58
CA GLY A 1 11.10 3.82 -3.53
C GLY A 1 11.99 4.75 -2.71
N LEU A 2 12.54 4.22 -1.63
CA LEU A 2 13.47 4.94 -0.76
C LEU A 2 14.89 4.60 -1.17
N LYS A 3 15.70 5.64 -1.44
CA LYS A 3 17.04 5.46 -1.99
C LYS A 3 18.07 6.26 -1.20
N TYR A 4 19.17 5.61 -0.78
CA TYR A 4 20.30 6.24 -0.09
C TYR A 4 21.60 5.85 -0.79
N ASN A 5 22.51 6.81 -0.98
CA ASN A 5 23.83 6.58 -1.56
C ASN A 5 23.78 5.76 -2.85
N ASP A 6 22.81 6.08 -3.72
CA ASP A 6 22.57 5.38 -4.97
C ASP A 6 22.14 3.91 -4.83
N GLU A 7 21.84 3.46 -3.61
CA GLU A 7 21.31 2.13 -3.36
C GLU A 7 19.84 2.19 -2.97
N ILE A 8 19.05 1.24 -3.45
CA ILE A 8 17.65 1.13 -3.09
C ILE A 8 17.54 0.40 -1.76
N GLU A 9 17.06 1.10 -0.73
CA GLU A 9 16.89 0.55 0.62
C GLU A 9 15.50 -0.07 0.83
N ALA A 10 14.49 0.47 0.16
CA ALA A 10 13.13 -0.04 0.24
C ALA A 10 12.34 0.32 -1.00
N ILE A 11 11.34 -0.48 -1.30
CA ILE A 11 10.42 -0.28 -2.43
C ILE A 11 9.00 -0.49 -1.95
N VAL A 12 8.09 0.40 -2.37
CA VAL A 12 6.66 0.17 -2.26
C VAL A 12 6.04 0.33 -3.65
N CYS A 13 5.19 -0.62 -4.00
CA CYS A 13 4.42 -0.54 -5.24
C CYS A 13 2.99 -0.20 -4.87
N ILE A 14 2.39 0.73 -5.62
CA ILE A 14 1.04 1.19 -5.34
C ILE A 14 0.17 1.12 -6.58
N ALA A 15 -1.14 1.02 -6.35
CA ALA A 15 -2.17 1.15 -7.37
C ALA A 15 -3.23 2.10 -6.83
N LEU A 16 -3.81 2.92 -7.71
CA LEU A 16 -4.88 3.84 -7.33
C LEU A 16 -6.22 3.19 -7.69
N CYS A 17 -7.02 2.90 -6.68
CA CYS A 17 -8.24 2.12 -6.82
C CYS A 17 -9.46 2.90 -6.34
N PRO A 18 -10.64 2.71 -6.97
CA PRO A 18 -11.88 3.32 -6.50
C PRO A 18 -12.46 2.63 -5.26
N GLU A 19 -12.09 1.35 -5.05
CA GLU A 19 -12.53 0.54 -3.93
C GLU A 19 -11.35 -0.26 -3.39
N VAL A 20 -11.51 -0.83 -2.20
CA VAL A 20 -10.47 -1.70 -1.62
C VAL A 20 -10.46 -3.02 -2.39
N PRO A 21 -9.33 -3.38 -3.05
CA PRO A 21 -9.25 -4.65 -3.76
C PRO A 21 -8.97 -5.80 -2.81
N PHE A 22 -9.55 -6.96 -3.07
CA PHE A 22 -9.33 -8.16 -2.25
C PHE A 22 -8.41 -9.16 -2.92
N THR A 23 -8.14 -8.99 -4.22
CA THR A 23 -7.19 -9.81 -4.98
C THR A 23 -6.35 -8.93 -5.89
N VAL A 24 -5.22 -9.47 -6.32
CA VAL A 24 -4.35 -8.77 -7.29
C VAL A 24 -5.09 -8.56 -8.60
N ARG A 25 -5.88 -9.52 -9.03
CA ARG A 25 -6.67 -9.41 -10.26
C ARG A 25 -7.67 -8.26 -10.19
N GLU A 26 -8.40 -8.14 -9.08
CA GLU A 26 -9.33 -7.02 -8.87
C GLU A 26 -8.60 -5.68 -8.88
N MET A 27 -7.46 -5.62 -8.20
CA MET A 27 -6.65 -4.41 -8.13
C MET A 27 -6.20 -3.97 -9.53
N ASP A 28 -5.67 -4.88 -10.33
CA ASP A 28 -5.23 -4.58 -11.69
C ASP A 28 -6.39 -4.08 -12.54
N TYR A 29 -7.53 -4.75 -12.46
CA TYR A 29 -8.72 -4.37 -13.21
C TYR A 29 -9.21 -2.97 -12.83
N MET A 30 -9.33 -2.68 -11.55
CA MET A 30 -9.78 -1.38 -11.04
C MET A 30 -8.84 -0.25 -11.46
N SER A 31 -7.54 -0.48 -11.34
CA SER A 31 -6.54 0.52 -11.67
C SER A 31 -6.53 0.83 -13.17
N GLN A 32 -6.64 -0.17 -14.02
CA GLN A 32 -6.68 0.00 -15.47
C GLN A 32 -7.98 0.68 -15.92
N ALA A 33 -9.11 0.27 -15.36
CA ALA A 33 -10.41 0.86 -15.71
C ALA A 33 -10.45 2.34 -15.35
N ALA A 34 -9.96 2.71 -14.17
CA ALA A 34 -9.90 4.11 -13.74
C ALA A 34 -9.03 4.94 -14.67
N ASN A 35 -7.88 4.40 -15.11
CA ASN A 35 -7.00 5.09 -16.04
C ASN A 35 -7.65 5.31 -17.40
N GLN A 36 -8.40 4.32 -17.91
CA GLN A 36 -9.09 4.42 -19.18
C GLN A 36 -10.18 5.50 -19.17
N ASP A 37 -10.86 5.64 -18.04
CA ASP A 37 -11.91 6.64 -17.89
C ASP A 37 -11.37 8.03 -17.56
N GLY A 38 -10.05 8.17 -17.42
CA GLY A 38 -9.42 9.43 -17.08
C GLY A 38 -9.65 9.86 -15.63
N GLN A 39 -10.14 8.97 -14.79
CA GLN A 39 -10.38 9.21 -13.38
C GLN A 39 -9.40 8.39 -12.56
N ARG A 40 -8.70 9.04 -11.62
CA ARG A 40 -7.86 8.29 -10.69
C ARG A 40 -8.72 7.78 -9.54
N GLY A 41 -8.37 6.60 -9.03
CA GLY A 41 -8.99 6.10 -7.81
C GLY A 41 -8.62 6.97 -6.62
N GLU A 42 -9.49 7.02 -5.61
CA GLU A 42 -9.27 7.83 -4.41
C GLU A 42 -8.56 7.07 -3.30
N ILE A 43 -8.35 5.77 -3.48
CA ILE A 43 -7.71 4.90 -2.52
C ILE A 43 -6.33 4.50 -3.02
N VAL A 44 -5.30 4.80 -2.24
CA VAL A 44 -3.95 4.33 -2.52
C VAL A 44 -3.84 2.91 -1.95
N THR A 45 -3.56 1.94 -2.83
CA THR A 45 -3.37 0.55 -2.42
C THR A 45 -1.91 0.17 -2.56
N ALA A 46 -1.25 -0.10 -1.43
CA ALA A 46 0.12 -0.60 -1.41
C ALA A 46 0.06 -2.12 -1.48
N TYR A 47 0.67 -2.72 -2.50
CA TYR A 47 0.59 -4.17 -2.70
C TYR A 47 1.94 -4.88 -2.66
N THR A 48 3.02 -4.15 -2.66
CA THR A 48 4.36 -4.69 -2.46
C THR A 48 5.13 -3.74 -1.58
N VAL A 49 5.63 -4.25 -0.46
CA VAL A 49 6.53 -3.50 0.41
C VAL A 49 7.75 -4.37 0.64
N TRP A 50 8.89 -3.86 0.27
CA TRP A 50 10.15 -4.58 0.40
C TRP A 50 11.19 -3.66 0.99
N SER A 51 11.95 -4.14 1.96
CA SER A 51 13.06 -3.37 2.52
C SER A 51 14.28 -4.26 2.67
N ARG A 52 15.42 -3.68 2.38
CA ARG A 52 16.72 -4.30 2.45
C ARG A 52 17.43 -3.98 3.76
N LYS A 53 17.09 -2.83 4.33
CA LYS A 53 17.71 -2.31 5.53
C LYS A 53 16.67 -2.18 6.63
N ARG A 54 17.06 -2.52 7.84
CA ARG A 54 16.18 -2.41 9.01
C ARG A 54 15.71 -0.96 9.20
N GLY A 55 14.41 -0.79 9.33
CA GLY A 55 13.79 0.52 9.50
C GLY A 55 13.40 1.21 8.19
N ALA A 56 13.94 0.78 7.04
CA ALA A 56 13.61 1.40 5.76
C ALA A 56 12.16 1.15 5.34
N GLY A 57 11.62 -0.02 5.68
CA GLY A 57 10.20 -0.31 5.40
C GLY A 57 9.26 0.61 6.15
N LYS A 58 9.56 0.88 7.42
CA LYS A 58 8.79 1.83 8.24
C LYS A 58 8.84 3.23 7.65
N GLU A 59 10.02 3.66 7.22
CA GLU A 59 10.23 5.00 6.67
C GLU A 59 9.50 5.18 5.35
N ILE A 60 9.51 4.17 4.47
CA ILE A 60 8.83 4.30 3.18
C ILE A 60 7.31 4.33 3.34
N ILE A 61 6.75 3.61 4.31
CA ILE A 61 5.33 3.67 4.63
C ILE A 61 4.96 5.06 5.15
N LYS A 62 5.79 5.65 6.00
CA LYS A 62 5.58 7.01 6.49
C LYS A 62 5.57 8.02 5.34
N LYS A 63 6.52 7.92 4.43
CA LYS A 63 6.59 8.81 3.27
C LYS A 63 5.39 8.62 2.34
N LEU A 64 4.92 7.39 2.18
CA LEU A 64 3.73 7.10 1.39
C LEU A 64 2.50 7.76 2.01
N GLY A 65 2.36 7.71 3.34
CA GLY A 65 1.27 8.38 4.04
C GLY A 65 1.29 9.90 3.84
N GLU A 66 2.47 10.50 3.91
CA GLU A 66 2.64 11.94 3.67
C GLU A 66 2.27 12.31 2.23
N TRP A 67 2.72 11.51 1.26
CA TRP A 67 2.40 11.70 -0.14
C TRP A 67 0.90 11.59 -0.41
N ALA A 68 0.25 10.59 0.20
CA ALA A 68 -1.19 10.39 0.05
C ALA A 68 -1.97 11.59 0.59
N LYS A 69 -1.54 12.13 1.73
CA LYS A 69 -2.14 13.32 2.31
C LYS A 69 -1.96 14.54 1.41
N GLU A 70 -0.76 14.77 0.92
CA GLU A 70 -0.44 15.92 0.06
C GLU A 70 -1.23 15.88 -1.26
N ASN A 71 -1.55 14.69 -1.74
CA ASN A 71 -2.27 14.51 -2.99
C ASN A 71 -3.78 14.29 -2.79
N ASN A 72 -4.28 14.53 -1.59
CA ASN A 72 -5.71 14.51 -1.25
C ASN A 72 -6.37 13.15 -1.45
N PHE A 73 -5.62 12.07 -1.27
CA PHE A 73 -6.22 10.73 -1.27
C PHE A 73 -7.02 10.51 0.02
N LYS A 74 -8.12 9.80 -0.08
CA LYS A 74 -9.01 9.59 1.04
C LYS A 74 -8.56 8.46 1.95
N ARG A 75 -7.95 7.41 1.38
CA ARG A 75 -7.57 6.22 2.13
C ARG A 75 -6.22 5.67 1.65
N LEU A 76 -5.49 5.07 2.59
CA LEU A 76 -4.27 4.32 2.31
C LEU A 76 -4.46 2.91 2.86
N VAL A 77 -4.61 1.95 1.95
CA VAL A 77 -4.83 0.55 2.31
C VAL A 77 -3.72 -0.31 1.71
N THR A 78 -3.66 -1.56 2.13
CA THR A 78 -2.74 -2.54 1.56
C THR A 78 -3.50 -3.71 0.98
N LEU A 79 -2.87 -4.39 0.03
CA LEU A 79 -3.24 -5.72 -0.41
C LEU A 79 -2.02 -6.59 -0.14
N SER A 80 -2.07 -7.38 0.93
CA SER A 80 -0.91 -8.08 1.48
C SER A 80 -1.12 -9.58 1.45
N PRO A 81 -0.04 -10.38 1.41
CA PRO A 81 -0.19 -11.84 1.53
C PRO A 81 -0.65 -12.22 2.93
N LEU A 82 -1.36 -13.34 3.04
CA LEU A 82 -1.81 -13.88 4.32
C LEU A 82 -0.66 -14.62 5.01
N THR A 83 0.34 -13.87 5.48
CA THR A 83 1.50 -14.44 6.17
C THR A 83 1.68 -13.75 7.52
N PRO A 84 2.24 -14.44 8.51
CA PRO A 84 2.56 -13.82 9.81
C PRO A 84 3.51 -12.64 9.66
N MET A 85 4.46 -12.71 8.74
CA MET A 85 5.42 -11.65 8.52
C MET A 85 4.75 -10.36 8.07
N ALA A 86 3.86 -10.44 7.07
CA ALA A 86 3.13 -9.28 6.56
C ALA A 86 2.21 -8.70 7.63
N THR A 87 1.49 -9.56 8.34
CA THR A 87 0.61 -9.14 9.43
C THR A 87 1.39 -8.38 10.50
N HIS A 88 2.49 -8.95 10.95
CA HIS A 88 3.31 -8.34 11.99
C HIS A 88 3.86 -6.99 11.55
N PHE A 89 4.35 -6.91 10.31
CA PHE A 89 4.91 -5.68 9.76
C PHE A 89 3.88 -4.54 9.78
N HIS A 90 2.69 -4.78 9.24
CA HIS A 90 1.69 -3.72 9.14
C HIS A 90 1.11 -3.33 10.49
N ILE A 91 0.81 -4.30 11.36
CA ILE A 91 0.31 -4.01 12.70
C ILE A 91 1.34 -3.21 13.50
N ARG A 92 2.61 -3.63 13.45
CA ARG A 92 3.69 -2.94 14.17
C ARG A 92 3.87 -1.50 13.69
N ASN A 93 3.59 -1.23 12.43
CA ASN A 93 3.71 0.11 11.87
C ASN A 93 2.43 0.95 11.98
N GLY A 94 1.45 0.48 12.74
CA GLY A 94 0.27 1.26 13.08
C GLY A 94 -0.96 1.05 12.21
N ALA A 95 -0.93 0.07 11.32
CA ALA A 95 -2.07 -0.22 10.48
C ALA A 95 -3.12 -1.05 11.23
N LYS A 96 -4.36 -0.98 10.75
CA LYS A 96 -5.47 -1.78 11.25
C LYS A 96 -5.85 -2.81 10.20
N GLN A 97 -5.98 -4.07 10.59
CA GLN A 97 -6.49 -5.10 9.68
C GLN A 97 -7.97 -4.87 9.45
N ILE A 98 -8.36 -4.67 8.19
CA ILE A 98 -9.74 -4.36 7.84
C ILE A 98 -10.46 -5.51 7.14
N HIS A 99 -9.73 -6.44 6.53
CA HIS A 99 -10.32 -7.57 5.85
C HIS A 99 -9.35 -8.73 5.71
N ILE A 100 -9.87 -9.95 5.80
CA ILE A 100 -9.13 -11.18 5.53
C ILE A 100 -9.80 -11.87 4.36
N ASN A 101 -9.04 -12.14 3.31
CA ASN A 101 -9.54 -12.76 2.09
C ASN A 101 -9.04 -14.21 2.02
N GLU A 102 -9.32 -14.89 0.93
CA GLU A 102 -8.91 -16.30 0.77
C GLU A 102 -7.39 -16.47 0.78
N GLU A 103 -6.68 -15.60 0.06
CA GLU A 103 -5.21 -15.69 -0.06
C GLU A 103 -4.49 -14.40 0.34
N THR A 104 -5.23 -13.34 0.62
CA THR A 104 -4.70 -12.03 0.93
C THR A 104 -5.36 -11.43 2.16
N GLN A 105 -4.85 -10.29 2.58
CA GLN A 105 -5.45 -9.51 3.66
C GLN A 105 -5.23 -8.03 3.38
N ASN A 106 -6.11 -7.19 3.93
CA ASN A 106 -6.03 -5.75 3.77
C ASN A 106 -5.81 -5.08 5.12
N PHE A 107 -4.90 -4.12 5.12
CA PHE A 107 -4.67 -3.24 6.26
C PHE A 107 -4.97 -1.81 5.83
N GLU A 108 -5.29 -0.98 6.79
CA GLU A 108 -5.49 0.46 6.53
C GLU A 108 -4.62 1.28 7.45
N TYR A 109 -3.88 2.21 6.87
CA TYR A 109 -3.11 3.21 7.58
C TYR A 109 -3.91 4.50 7.64
N LYS A 110 -3.83 5.17 8.78
CA LYS A 110 -4.49 6.46 8.95
C LYS A 110 -3.68 7.55 8.25
N ILE A 111 -4.37 8.33 7.42
CA ILE A 111 -3.77 9.50 6.77
C ILE A 111 -4.00 10.69 7.70
N VAL A 112 -2.93 11.25 8.26
CA VAL A 112 -3.01 12.37 9.22
C VAL A 112 -2.31 13.62 8.71
#